data_38af3ff0b420e3171b6ee7aabf209e87
#
_entry.id   38af3ff0b420e3171b6ee7aabf209e87
#
_cell.length_a   1.000
_cell.length_b   1.000
_cell.length_c   1.000
_cell.angle_alpha   90.00
_cell.angle_beta   90.00
_cell.angle_gamma   90.00
#
_symmetry.space_group_name_H-M   'P 1'
#
loop_
_entity.id
_entity.type
_entity.pdbx_description
1 polymer ?
#
loop_
_entity_poly.entity_id
_entity_poly.type
_entity_poly.pdbx_seq_one_letter_code
_entity_poly.pdbx_strand_id
1 'polypeptide(L)'
;LSFRDQSGQLTGFNVEIVRAVCHEMQARCQFDVATQGAVVDAVAQGKADIAGVGLQETPDRQGKLIFAKPHYRSLSLWLARRGVQPGQPGLRVAVVGGSEQERYARRQGWATLEVASFGELGSPMISGRAQAVMVPMISALNLQKSEAFRQLDLVPVVMRVPELAGGVAFGISPLRPELKEEIDAALDRIKRNGTYDRINSRFLPFRVS
;
A
#
# COMPACT_ATOMS: atom_id res chain seq x y z
N LEU A 1 4.10 0.29 -4.22
CA LEU A 1 4.33 -1.05 -4.78
C LEU A 1 3.74 -1.21 -6.18
N SER A 2 3.29 -0.11 -6.76
CA SER A 2 2.88 0.01 -8.15
C SER A 2 3.52 1.28 -8.70
N PHE A 3 4.23 1.19 -9.82
CA PHE A 3 4.92 2.32 -10.46
C PHE A 3 5.07 2.06 -11.96
N ARG A 4 5.46 3.09 -12.73
CA ARG A 4 5.86 2.93 -14.12
C ARG A 4 7.38 2.79 -14.18
N ASP A 5 7.84 1.81 -14.95
CA ASP A 5 9.28 1.64 -15.22
C ASP A 5 9.79 2.65 -16.25
N GLN A 6 11.06 2.54 -16.63
CA GLN A 6 11.70 3.44 -17.60
C GLN A 6 11.05 3.40 -18.99
N SER A 7 10.37 2.30 -19.34
CA SER A 7 9.61 2.16 -20.58
C SER A 7 8.18 2.71 -20.50
N GLY A 8 7.77 3.21 -19.33
CA GLY A 8 6.40 3.65 -19.04
C GLY A 8 5.43 2.52 -18.70
N GLN A 9 5.89 1.26 -18.65
CA GLN A 9 5.05 0.11 -18.34
C GLN A 9 4.71 0.09 -16.84
N LEU A 10 3.43 -0.16 -16.51
CA LEU A 10 3.00 -0.34 -15.13
C LEU A 10 3.60 -1.64 -14.57
N THR A 11 4.29 -1.56 -13.44
CA THR A 11 4.93 -2.70 -12.78
C THR A 11 4.97 -2.47 -11.26
N GLY A 12 5.59 -3.39 -10.52
CA GLY A 12 5.71 -3.35 -9.07
C GLY A 12 5.10 -4.58 -8.42
N PHE A 13 5.40 -4.78 -7.15
CA PHE A 13 5.02 -6.00 -6.43
C PHE A 13 3.53 -6.33 -6.57
N ASN A 14 2.63 -5.38 -6.25
CA ASN A 14 1.18 -5.63 -6.33
C ASN A 14 0.73 -5.89 -7.77
N VAL A 15 1.25 -5.13 -8.74
CA VAL A 15 0.89 -5.30 -10.16
C VAL A 15 1.26 -6.69 -10.67
N GLU A 16 2.47 -7.16 -10.34
CA GLU A 16 2.93 -8.48 -10.79
C GLU A 16 2.19 -9.62 -10.08
N ILE A 17 1.80 -9.44 -8.80
CA ILE A 17 0.93 -10.42 -8.13
C ILE A 17 -0.45 -10.47 -8.80
N VAL A 18 -1.07 -9.31 -9.13
CA VAL A 18 -2.35 -9.30 -9.86
C VAL A 18 -2.20 -9.96 -11.22
N ARG A 19 -1.13 -9.68 -12.00
CA ARG A 19 -0.88 -10.35 -13.29
C ARG A 19 -0.78 -11.87 -13.15
N ALA A 20 -0.06 -12.32 -12.12
CA ALA A 20 0.08 -13.76 -11.85
C ALA A 20 -1.27 -14.41 -11.47
N VAL A 21 -2.08 -13.72 -10.66
CA VAL A 21 -3.44 -14.14 -10.32
C VAL A 21 -4.30 -14.22 -11.57
N CYS A 22 -4.31 -13.19 -12.42
CA CYS A 22 -5.05 -13.18 -13.68
C CYS A 22 -4.63 -14.34 -14.61
N HIS A 23 -3.33 -14.61 -14.69
CA HIS A 23 -2.80 -15.74 -15.49
C HIS A 23 -3.30 -17.08 -14.96
N GLU A 24 -3.26 -17.30 -13.65
CA GLU A 24 -3.78 -18.53 -13.01
C GLU A 24 -5.28 -18.71 -13.17
N MET A 25 -6.04 -17.63 -13.26
CA MET A 25 -7.48 -17.62 -13.52
C MET A 25 -7.81 -17.74 -15.01
N GLN A 26 -6.80 -17.71 -15.90
CA GLN A 26 -6.96 -17.60 -17.35
C GLN A 26 -7.81 -16.38 -17.76
N ALA A 27 -7.74 -15.32 -16.97
CA ALA A 27 -8.49 -14.09 -17.16
C ALA A 27 -7.64 -13.02 -17.86
N ARG A 28 -8.28 -12.23 -18.73
CA ARG A 28 -7.66 -11.06 -19.35
C ARG A 28 -7.89 -9.84 -18.47
N CYS A 29 -6.82 -9.35 -17.83
CA CYS A 29 -6.90 -8.19 -16.94
C CYS A 29 -6.45 -6.90 -17.63
N GLN A 30 -7.20 -5.84 -17.40
CA GLN A 30 -6.84 -4.47 -17.74
C GLN A 30 -6.52 -3.68 -16.48
N PHE A 31 -5.62 -2.71 -16.57
CA PHE A 31 -5.17 -1.92 -15.43
C PHE A 31 -5.45 -0.45 -15.63
N ASP A 32 -6.24 0.11 -14.72
CA ASP A 32 -6.44 1.54 -14.58
C ASP A 32 -5.65 2.08 -13.38
N VAL A 33 -5.12 3.29 -13.49
CA VAL A 33 -4.31 3.92 -12.43
C VAL A 33 -5.09 5.09 -11.85
N ALA A 34 -5.27 5.07 -10.54
CA ALA A 34 -5.94 6.12 -9.79
C ALA A 34 -5.32 6.27 -8.39
N THR A 35 -5.72 7.31 -7.65
CA THR A 35 -5.36 7.45 -6.23
C THR A 35 -5.99 6.35 -5.39
N GLN A 36 -5.42 6.05 -4.23
CA GLN A 36 -5.90 4.96 -3.38
C GLN A 36 -7.38 5.10 -2.97
N GLY A 37 -7.83 6.30 -2.65
CA GLY A 37 -9.23 6.56 -2.34
C GLY A 37 -10.14 6.32 -3.55
N ALA A 38 -9.76 6.85 -4.72
CA ALA A 38 -10.53 6.67 -5.95
C ALA A 38 -10.62 5.20 -6.40
N VAL A 39 -9.57 4.40 -6.17
CA VAL A 39 -9.60 2.95 -6.44
C VAL A 39 -10.66 2.26 -5.58
N VAL A 40 -10.70 2.55 -4.27
CA VAL A 40 -11.69 1.97 -3.35
C VAL A 40 -13.11 2.32 -3.80
N ASP A 41 -13.36 3.57 -4.14
CA ASP A 41 -14.69 4.03 -4.58
C ASP A 41 -15.08 3.43 -5.93
N ALA A 42 -14.15 3.31 -6.88
CA ALA A 42 -14.41 2.71 -8.18
C ALA A 42 -14.83 1.24 -8.06
N VAL A 43 -14.14 0.47 -7.21
CA VAL A 43 -14.44 -0.95 -6.97
C VAL A 43 -15.74 -1.10 -6.19
N ALA A 44 -16.00 -0.27 -5.19
CA ALA A 44 -17.26 -0.27 -4.44
C ALA A 44 -18.49 0.00 -5.33
N GLN A 45 -18.31 0.84 -6.37
CA GLN A 45 -19.36 1.19 -7.34
C GLN A 45 -19.43 0.23 -8.54
N GLY A 46 -18.60 -0.80 -8.60
CA GLY A 46 -18.55 -1.75 -9.72
C GLY A 46 -17.97 -1.18 -11.01
N LYS A 47 -17.29 -0.04 -10.97
CA LYS A 47 -16.56 0.55 -12.11
C LYS A 47 -15.24 -0.18 -12.41
N ALA A 48 -14.73 -0.91 -11.44
CA ALA A 48 -13.63 -1.84 -11.56
C ALA A 48 -13.95 -3.09 -10.72
N ASP A 49 -13.44 -4.23 -11.14
CA ASP A 49 -13.71 -5.51 -10.48
C ASP A 49 -12.85 -5.69 -9.22
N ILE A 50 -11.59 -5.23 -9.27
CA ILE A 50 -10.58 -5.49 -8.24
C ILE A 50 -9.76 -4.23 -7.96
N ALA A 51 -9.56 -3.93 -6.67
CA ALA A 51 -8.53 -3.02 -6.22
C ALA A 51 -7.18 -3.75 -6.17
N GLY A 52 -6.41 -3.65 -7.25
CA GLY A 52 -5.07 -4.26 -7.38
C GLY A 52 -3.98 -3.57 -6.55
N VAL A 53 -4.35 -2.68 -5.66
CA VAL A 53 -3.51 -2.08 -4.62
C VAL A 53 -3.62 -2.90 -3.34
N GLY A 54 -2.53 -2.97 -2.57
CA GLY A 54 -2.61 -3.65 -1.27
C GLY A 54 -3.44 -2.85 -0.28
N LEU A 55 -4.56 -3.39 0.15
CA LEU A 55 -5.46 -2.79 1.13
C LEU A 55 -5.47 -3.58 2.43
N GLN A 56 -5.45 -2.90 3.56
CA GLN A 56 -5.83 -3.51 4.83
C GLN A 56 -7.36 -3.61 4.90
N GLU A 57 -7.84 -4.75 5.39
CA GLU A 57 -9.24 -4.96 5.68
C GLU A 57 -9.62 -4.19 6.94
N THR A 58 -10.41 -3.15 6.79
CA THR A 58 -10.87 -2.30 7.88
C THR A 58 -12.39 -2.27 7.92
N PRO A 59 -13.03 -2.00 9.09
CA PRO A 59 -14.48 -1.93 9.19
C PRO A 59 -15.12 -1.01 8.13
N ASP A 60 -14.53 0.16 7.87
CA ASP A 60 -15.03 1.11 6.88
C ASP A 60 -14.99 0.56 5.44
N ARG A 61 -14.04 -0.33 5.16
CA ARG A 61 -13.90 -0.97 3.85
C ARG A 61 -14.70 -2.25 3.71
N GLN A 62 -14.88 -3.02 4.79
CA GLN A 62 -15.71 -4.22 4.81
C GLN A 62 -17.17 -3.94 4.45
N GLY A 63 -17.68 -2.74 4.76
CA GLY A 63 -18.99 -2.29 4.32
C GLY A 63 -19.12 -1.95 2.84
N LYS A 64 -17.99 -1.84 2.12
CA LYS A 64 -17.93 -1.39 0.72
C LYS A 64 -17.33 -2.43 -0.24
N LEU A 65 -16.44 -3.28 0.24
CA LEU A 65 -15.67 -4.22 -0.55
C LEU A 65 -15.74 -5.63 0.04
N ILE A 66 -15.62 -6.61 -0.84
CA ILE A 66 -15.26 -7.98 -0.45
C ILE A 66 -13.73 -8.06 -0.46
N PHE A 67 -13.13 -8.83 0.44
CA PHE A 67 -11.69 -8.99 0.51
C PHE A 67 -11.26 -10.41 0.13
N ALA A 68 -10.23 -10.52 -0.72
CA ALA A 68 -9.51 -11.76 -0.94
C ALA A 68 -8.71 -12.16 0.32
N LYS A 69 -8.17 -13.37 0.36
CA LYS A 69 -7.20 -13.77 1.39
C LYS A 69 -6.02 -12.79 1.42
N PRO A 70 -5.53 -12.41 2.61
CA PRO A 70 -4.31 -11.62 2.70
C PRO A 70 -3.14 -12.33 2.03
N HIS A 71 -2.44 -11.62 1.15
CA HIS A 71 -1.30 -12.16 0.45
C HIS A 71 0.04 -11.76 1.09
N TYR A 72 0.07 -10.73 1.94
CA TYR A 72 1.18 -10.43 2.83
C TYR A 72 0.72 -9.70 4.10
N ARG A 73 1.62 -9.53 5.06
CA ARG A 73 1.41 -8.70 6.25
C ARG A 73 2.23 -7.42 6.15
N SER A 74 1.66 -6.30 6.58
CA SER A 74 2.33 -5.01 6.61
C SER A 74 2.33 -4.43 8.02
N LEU A 75 3.37 -3.63 8.28
CA LEU A 75 3.49 -2.75 9.43
C LEU A 75 3.66 -1.32 8.91
N SER A 76 3.34 -0.33 9.71
CA SER A 76 3.64 1.06 9.39
C SER A 76 4.87 1.55 10.14
N LEU A 77 5.63 2.41 9.47
CA LEU A 77 6.77 3.11 10.02
C LEU A 77 6.44 4.60 10.18
N TRP A 78 6.91 5.14 11.26
CA TRP A 78 7.14 6.56 11.45
C TRP A 78 8.59 6.86 11.06
N LEU A 79 8.79 7.72 10.09
CA LEU A 79 10.12 8.18 9.64
C LEU A 79 10.26 9.66 9.96
N ALA A 80 11.18 10.00 10.82
CA ALA A 80 11.45 11.37 11.23
C ALA A 80 12.90 11.54 11.65
N ARG A 81 13.38 12.78 11.80
CA ARG A 81 14.69 13.02 12.36
C ARG A 81 14.76 12.55 13.82
N ARG A 82 15.95 12.24 14.29
CA ARG A 82 16.17 11.82 15.68
C ARG A 82 15.54 12.80 16.66
N GLY A 83 14.80 12.26 17.64
CA GLY A 83 14.11 13.06 18.67
C GLY A 83 12.70 13.52 18.29
N VAL A 84 12.27 13.36 17.04
CA VAL A 84 10.91 13.69 16.63
C VAL A 84 10.02 12.46 16.83
N GLN A 85 9.11 12.52 17.79
CA GLN A 85 8.24 11.41 18.18
C GLN A 85 6.81 11.59 17.68
N PRO A 86 6.07 10.50 17.44
CA PRO A 86 4.66 10.58 17.14
C PRO A 86 3.87 11.35 18.20
N GLY A 87 2.98 12.24 17.77
CA GLY A 87 2.11 13.00 18.66
C GLY A 87 2.71 14.27 19.29
N GLN A 88 3.96 14.61 19.00
CA GLN A 88 4.50 15.88 19.47
C GLN A 88 3.72 17.08 18.90
N PRO A 89 3.38 18.09 19.73
CA PRO A 89 2.70 19.29 19.26
C PRO A 89 3.48 20.04 18.17
N GLY A 90 2.75 20.61 17.21
CA GLY A 90 3.35 21.44 16.14
C GLY A 90 3.99 20.65 15.00
N LEU A 91 3.98 19.31 15.05
CA LEU A 91 4.46 18.47 13.94
C LEU A 91 3.39 18.32 12.87
N ARG A 92 3.85 18.34 11.61
CA ARG A 92 3.04 17.96 10.46
C ARG A 92 3.55 16.65 9.89
N VAL A 93 2.64 15.70 9.72
CA VAL A 93 2.94 14.34 9.23
C VAL A 93 2.53 14.22 7.77
N ALA A 94 3.45 13.84 6.90
CA ALA A 94 3.13 13.51 5.52
C ALA A 94 2.52 12.10 5.44
N VAL A 95 1.38 12.00 4.80
CA VAL A 95 0.60 10.76 4.62
C VAL A 95 0.00 10.70 3.23
N VAL A 96 -0.32 9.50 2.76
CA VAL A 96 -1.10 9.35 1.51
C VAL A 96 -2.59 9.48 1.82
N GLY A 97 -3.29 10.32 1.08
CA GLY A 97 -4.73 10.50 1.21
C GLY A 97 -5.49 9.18 1.00
N GLY A 98 -6.48 8.91 1.84
CA GLY A 98 -7.27 7.67 1.82
C GLY A 98 -6.53 6.43 2.36
N SER A 99 -5.33 6.58 2.94
CA SER A 99 -4.59 5.49 3.58
C SER A 99 -4.98 5.29 5.04
N GLU A 100 -4.65 4.11 5.59
CA GLU A 100 -4.84 3.86 7.04
C GLU A 100 -3.96 4.79 7.90
N GLN A 101 -2.80 5.16 7.38
CA GLN A 101 -1.90 6.08 8.05
C GLN A 101 -2.53 7.47 8.19
N GLU A 102 -3.17 7.95 7.12
CA GLU A 102 -3.90 9.23 7.14
C GLU A 102 -5.07 9.17 8.12
N ARG A 103 -5.91 8.13 8.06
CA ARG A 103 -7.04 7.97 8.98
C ARG A 103 -6.60 7.88 10.44
N TYR A 104 -5.54 7.12 10.70
CA TYR A 104 -4.97 7.04 12.05
C TYR A 104 -4.49 8.40 12.53
N ALA A 105 -3.68 9.13 11.75
CA ALA A 105 -3.15 10.43 12.13
C ALA A 105 -4.29 11.43 12.43
N ARG A 106 -5.34 11.45 11.63
CA ARG A 106 -6.52 12.28 11.87
C ARG A 106 -7.25 11.91 13.17
N ARG A 107 -7.44 10.62 13.45
CA ARG A 107 -8.05 10.18 14.74
C ARG A 107 -7.22 10.58 15.95
N GLN A 108 -5.89 10.66 15.80
CA GLN A 108 -5.00 11.16 16.87
C GLN A 108 -4.98 12.70 16.95
N GLY A 109 -5.70 13.42 16.09
CA GLY A 109 -5.69 14.88 16.04
C GLY A 109 -4.37 15.48 15.52
N TRP A 110 -3.56 14.69 14.79
CA TRP A 110 -2.29 15.18 14.26
C TRP A 110 -2.50 16.03 13.01
N ALA A 111 -1.68 17.07 12.85
CA ALA A 111 -1.66 17.86 11.63
C ALA A 111 -1.08 17.00 10.48
N THR A 112 -1.86 16.80 9.43
CA THR A 112 -1.46 16.00 8.27
C THR A 112 -1.15 16.87 7.06
N LEU A 113 -0.21 16.40 6.24
CA LEU A 113 0.01 16.87 4.89
C LEU A 113 -0.21 15.69 3.94
N GLU A 114 -1.26 15.77 3.16
CA GLU A 114 -1.64 14.71 2.25
C GLU A 114 -0.92 14.83 0.91
N VAL A 115 -0.51 13.67 0.39
CA VAL A 115 0.01 13.50 -0.97
C VAL A 115 -0.82 12.44 -1.71
N ALA A 116 -0.74 12.43 -3.03
CA ALA A 116 -1.55 11.52 -3.85
C ALA A 116 -1.00 10.09 -3.87
N SER A 117 0.31 9.90 -3.66
CA SER A 117 0.96 8.60 -3.75
C SER A 117 2.11 8.43 -2.76
N PHE A 118 2.46 7.18 -2.46
CA PHE A 118 3.62 6.87 -1.61
C PHE A 118 4.95 7.39 -2.20
N GLY A 119 5.06 7.50 -3.52
CA GLY A 119 6.26 8.06 -4.17
C GLY A 119 6.47 9.55 -3.88
N GLU A 120 5.41 10.28 -3.56
CA GLU A 120 5.45 11.71 -3.31
C GLU A 120 5.78 12.08 -1.85
N LEU A 121 5.76 11.11 -0.92
CA LEU A 121 5.99 11.36 0.52
C LEU A 121 7.35 11.99 0.83
N GLY A 122 8.35 11.78 -0.03
CA GLY A 122 9.67 12.39 0.14
C GLY A 122 9.66 13.91 -0.04
N SER A 123 8.85 14.45 -0.95
CA SER A 123 8.82 15.88 -1.28
C SER A 123 8.48 16.80 -0.09
N PRO A 124 7.44 16.55 0.73
CA PRO A 124 7.17 17.33 1.92
C PRO A 124 8.30 17.33 2.94
N MET A 125 9.01 16.22 3.08
CA MET A 125 10.15 16.11 4.00
C MET A 125 11.35 16.90 3.50
N ILE A 126 11.70 16.77 2.23
CA ILE A 126 12.82 17.49 1.60
C ILE A 126 12.60 19.00 1.65
N SER A 127 11.37 19.46 1.41
CA SER A 127 11.01 20.88 1.46
C SER A 127 10.74 21.42 2.86
N GLY A 128 10.85 20.59 3.91
CA GLY A 128 10.59 20.99 5.30
C GLY A 128 9.12 21.26 5.63
N ARG A 129 8.19 21.00 4.71
CA ARG A 129 6.75 21.19 4.95
C ARG A 129 6.14 20.16 5.89
N ALA A 130 6.78 19.00 6.05
CA ALA A 130 6.46 17.99 7.04
C ALA A 130 7.72 17.60 7.83
N GLN A 131 7.55 17.22 9.08
CA GLN A 131 8.62 16.81 9.98
C GLN A 131 8.71 15.29 10.13
N ALA A 132 7.66 14.60 9.70
CA ALA A 132 7.59 13.14 9.73
C ALA A 132 6.82 12.59 8.54
N VAL A 133 7.08 11.32 8.23
CA VAL A 133 6.30 10.53 7.28
C VAL A 133 5.75 9.32 8.01
N MET A 134 4.47 9.00 7.80
CA MET A 134 3.92 7.72 8.22
C MET A 134 3.56 6.90 6.99
N VAL A 135 4.14 5.70 6.88
CA VAL A 135 4.15 4.92 5.64
C VAL A 135 4.19 3.43 5.93
N PRO A 136 3.54 2.58 5.12
CA PRO A 136 3.76 1.13 5.19
C PRO A 136 5.25 0.80 5.01
N MET A 137 5.75 -0.15 5.79
CA MET A 137 7.17 -0.54 5.80
C MET A 137 7.71 -0.85 4.40
N ILE A 138 6.95 -1.58 3.59
CA ILE A 138 7.36 -1.93 2.24
C ILE A 138 7.48 -0.68 1.34
N SER A 139 6.59 0.29 1.51
CA SER A 139 6.66 1.55 0.74
C SER A 139 7.82 2.44 1.20
N ALA A 140 8.22 2.37 2.48
CA ALA A 140 9.38 3.07 3.00
C ALA A 140 10.68 2.69 2.27
N LEU A 141 10.82 1.42 1.88
CA LEU A 141 11.98 0.94 1.10
C LEU A 141 12.13 1.68 -0.24
N ASN A 142 11.02 2.05 -0.88
CA ASN A 142 11.08 2.81 -2.12
C ASN A 142 11.49 4.27 -1.90
N LEU A 143 11.07 4.89 -0.80
CA LEU A 143 11.52 6.24 -0.44
C LEU A 143 13.03 6.28 -0.22
N GLN A 144 13.60 5.25 0.41
CA GLN A 144 15.03 5.13 0.66
C GLN A 144 15.88 4.93 -0.61
N LYS A 145 15.28 4.67 -1.78
CA LYS A 145 15.99 4.65 -3.06
C LYS A 145 16.37 6.06 -3.53
N SER A 146 15.65 7.09 -3.11
CA SER A 146 15.96 8.49 -3.39
C SER A 146 17.14 8.95 -2.54
N GLU A 147 18.21 9.43 -3.19
CA GLU A 147 19.37 9.98 -2.50
C GLU A 147 18.98 11.19 -1.63
N ALA A 148 18.20 12.11 -2.16
CA ALA A 148 17.72 13.27 -1.41
C ALA A 148 16.92 12.89 -0.16
N PHE A 149 16.17 11.79 -0.21
CA PHE A 149 15.46 11.28 0.97
C PHE A 149 16.40 10.62 1.99
N ARG A 150 17.42 9.89 1.53
CA ARG A 150 18.45 9.30 2.42
C ARG A 150 19.26 10.35 3.16
N GLN A 151 19.55 11.47 2.50
CA GLN A 151 20.30 12.60 3.11
C GLN A 151 19.56 13.29 4.27
N LEU A 152 18.26 13.02 4.43
CA LEU A 152 17.49 13.54 5.57
C LEU A 152 17.83 12.87 6.91
N ASP A 153 18.54 11.75 6.88
CA ASP A 153 18.95 10.94 8.06
C ASP A 153 17.77 10.62 9.00
N LEU A 154 16.70 10.07 8.39
CA LEU A 154 15.48 9.76 9.13
C LEU A 154 15.61 8.42 9.88
N VAL A 155 15.17 8.44 11.13
CA VAL A 155 15.14 7.25 12.00
C VAL A 155 13.77 6.56 11.83
N PRO A 156 13.75 5.26 11.46
CA PRO A 156 12.51 4.49 11.41
C PRO A 156 12.08 4.05 12.81
N VAL A 157 10.82 4.28 13.14
CA VAL A 157 10.16 3.74 14.33
C VAL A 157 8.97 2.90 13.89
N VAL A 158 8.90 1.65 14.32
CA VAL A 158 7.76 0.78 14.02
C VAL A 158 6.56 1.24 14.84
N MET A 159 5.48 1.56 14.15
CA MET A 159 4.21 1.90 14.77
C MET A 159 3.52 0.61 15.26
N ARG A 160 3.65 0.33 16.57
CA ARG A 160 3.08 -0.87 17.21
C ARG A 160 1.60 -0.64 17.56
N VAL A 161 0.82 -0.36 16.54
CA VAL A 161 -0.61 -0.02 16.63
C VAL A 161 -1.38 -1.02 15.79
N PRO A 162 -2.37 -1.73 16.35
CA PRO A 162 -3.13 -2.76 15.61
C PRO A 162 -3.73 -2.25 14.30
N GLU A 163 -4.26 -1.03 14.28
CA GLU A 163 -4.86 -0.42 13.09
C GLU A 163 -3.86 -0.15 11.97
N LEU A 164 -2.57 -0.04 12.30
CA LEU A 164 -1.48 0.22 11.34
C LEU A 164 -0.69 -1.03 10.97
N ALA A 165 -1.17 -2.20 11.43
CA ALA A 165 -0.55 -3.50 11.18
C ALA A 165 -1.62 -4.50 10.76
N GLY A 166 -1.29 -5.42 9.87
CA GLY A 166 -2.25 -6.46 9.50
C GLY A 166 -2.02 -7.10 8.15
N GLY A 167 -2.94 -7.98 7.82
CA GLY A 167 -3.01 -8.60 6.50
C GLY A 167 -3.36 -7.58 5.43
N VAL A 168 -2.70 -7.70 4.29
CA VAL A 168 -2.94 -6.88 3.11
C VAL A 168 -3.52 -7.76 2.03
N ALA A 169 -4.67 -7.36 1.49
CA ALA A 169 -5.46 -8.11 0.54
C ALA A 169 -5.87 -7.24 -0.65
N PHE A 170 -6.37 -7.88 -1.69
CA PHE A 170 -7.07 -7.20 -2.78
C PHE A 170 -8.54 -6.98 -2.39
N GLY A 171 -9.03 -5.76 -2.65
CA GLY A 171 -10.46 -5.47 -2.56
C GLY A 171 -11.18 -5.92 -3.84
N ILE A 172 -12.36 -6.47 -3.68
CA ILE A 172 -13.19 -7.01 -4.77
C ILE A 172 -14.52 -6.28 -4.76
N SER A 173 -15.05 -5.98 -5.93
CA SER A 173 -16.36 -5.38 -6.06
C SER A 173 -17.46 -6.26 -5.43
N PRO A 174 -18.36 -5.67 -4.64
CA PRO A 174 -19.52 -6.41 -4.13
C PRO A 174 -20.47 -6.88 -5.24
N LEU A 175 -20.34 -6.34 -6.46
CA LEU A 175 -21.09 -6.79 -7.64
C LEU A 175 -20.45 -8.02 -8.30
N ARG A 176 -19.28 -8.45 -7.87
CA ARG A 176 -18.52 -9.59 -8.40
C ARG A 176 -18.05 -10.54 -7.29
N PRO A 177 -18.96 -11.02 -6.43
CA PRO A 177 -18.61 -11.85 -5.27
C PRO A 177 -17.92 -13.16 -5.63
N GLU A 178 -18.21 -13.71 -6.82
CA GLU A 178 -17.60 -14.93 -7.34
C GLU A 178 -16.07 -14.83 -7.48
N LEU A 179 -15.55 -13.64 -7.76
CA LEU A 179 -14.10 -13.41 -7.91
C LEU A 179 -13.30 -13.71 -6.64
N LYS A 180 -13.95 -13.69 -5.47
CA LYS A 180 -13.25 -13.97 -4.22
C LYS A 180 -12.64 -15.36 -4.20
N GLU A 181 -13.44 -16.38 -4.49
CA GLU A 181 -12.98 -17.77 -4.46
C GLU A 181 -11.93 -18.03 -5.55
N GLU A 182 -12.12 -17.47 -6.73
CA GLU A 182 -11.18 -17.60 -7.86
C GLU A 182 -9.84 -16.97 -7.56
N ILE A 183 -9.83 -15.75 -7.00
CA ILE A 183 -8.62 -15.02 -6.62
C ILE A 183 -7.92 -15.74 -5.46
N ASP A 184 -8.65 -16.18 -4.44
CA ASP A 184 -8.10 -16.89 -3.29
C ASP A 184 -7.42 -18.21 -3.74
N ALA A 185 -8.06 -18.96 -4.64
CA ALA A 185 -7.48 -20.17 -5.22
C ALA A 185 -6.24 -19.87 -6.08
N ALA A 186 -6.27 -18.80 -6.87
CA ALA A 186 -5.12 -18.37 -7.67
C ALA A 186 -3.95 -17.92 -6.79
N LEU A 187 -4.19 -17.16 -5.71
CA LEU A 187 -3.18 -16.80 -4.74
C LEU A 187 -2.52 -18.02 -4.09
N ASP A 188 -3.31 -19.03 -3.72
CA ASP A 188 -2.80 -20.27 -3.17
C ASP A 188 -1.93 -21.03 -4.20
N ARG A 189 -2.32 -21.03 -5.51
CA ARG A 189 -1.53 -21.65 -6.58
C ARG A 189 -0.19 -20.97 -6.80
N ILE A 190 -0.17 -19.62 -6.92
CA ILE A 190 1.09 -18.90 -7.15
C ILE A 190 2.05 -19.00 -5.94
N LYS A 191 1.52 -19.16 -4.72
CA LYS A 191 2.35 -19.41 -3.53
C LYS A 191 2.97 -20.82 -3.58
N ARG A 192 2.18 -21.84 -3.94
CA ARG A 192 2.65 -23.22 -4.01
C ARG A 192 3.65 -23.49 -5.15
N ASN A 193 3.45 -22.88 -6.33
CA ASN A 193 4.32 -23.08 -7.49
C ASN A 193 5.56 -22.17 -7.49
N GLY A 194 5.79 -21.37 -6.45
CA GLY A 194 6.93 -20.50 -6.29
C GLY A 194 6.88 -19.21 -7.10
N THR A 195 5.80 -18.93 -7.84
CA THR A 195 5.63 -17.68 -8.60
C THR A 195 5.59 -16.48 -7.68
N TYR A 196 4.90 -16.60 -6.55
CA TYR A 196 4.85 -15.54 -5.53
C TYR A 196 6.27 -15.20 -5.01
N ASP A 197 7.07 -16.21 -4.68
CA ASP A 197 8.42 -16.01 -4.15
C ASP A 197 9.35 -15.37 -5.20
N ARG A 198 9.25 -15.74 -6.47
CA ARG A 198 9.99 -15.09 -7.56
C ARG A 198 9.64 -13.61 -7.70
N ILE A 199 8.34 -13.28 -7.63
CA ILE A 199 7.89 -11.88 -7.66
C ILE A 199 8.38 -11.15 -6.41
N ASN A 200 8.23 -11.75 -5.22
CA ASN A 200 8.70 -11.16 -3.97
C ASN A 200 10.19 -10.79 -4.04
N SER A 201 11.04 -11.72 -4.44
CA SER A 201 12.50 -11.52 -4.50
C SER A 201 12.92 -10.45 -5.52
N ARG A 202 12.13 -10.22 -6.55
CA ARG A 202 12.39 -9.15 -7.54
C ARG A 202 12.18 -7.76 -6.97
N PHE A 203 11.23 -7.58 -6.07
CA PHE A 203 10.82 -6.25 -5.60
C PHE A 203 11.17 -5.95 -4.15
N LEU A 204 11.33 -6.96 -3.33
CA LEU A 204 11.52 -6.83 -1.88
C LEU A 204 12.77 -7.58 -1.41
N PRO A 205 13.55 -6.98 -0.48
CA PRO A 205 14.77 -7.58 0.03
C PRO A 205 14.50 -8.65 1.11
N PHE A 206 13.25 -8.92 1.44
CA PHE A 206 12.81 -9.92 2.42
C PHE A 206 11.49 -10.55 2.00
N ARG A 207 11.18 -11.71 2.56
CA ARG A 207 9.92 -12.40 2.34
C ARG A 207 8.81 -11.76 3.18
N VAL A 208 7.63 -11.48 2.57
CA VAL A 208 6.50 -10.81 3.23
C VAL A 208 5.27 -11.71 3.42
N SER A 209 5.34 -12.97 2.97
CA SER A 209 4.28 -13.98 3.12
C SER A 209 4.59 -14.98 4.22
#